data_750f5c9aa367cdca6b025894f4951018
#
_entry.id   750f5c9aa367cdca6b025894f4951018
#
_cell.length_a   1.000
_cell.length_b   1.000
_cell.length_c   1.000
_cell.angle_alpha   90.00
_cell.angle_beta   90.00
_cell.angle_gamma   90.00
#
_symmetry.space_group_name_H-M   'P 1'
#
loop_
_entity.id
_entity.type
_entity.pdbx_description
1 polymer ?
#
loop_
_entity_poly.entity_id
_entity_poly.type
_entity_poly.pdbx_seq_one_letter_code
_entity_poly.pdbx_strand_id
1 'polypeptide(L)'
;MPAFSFEALDDQGLTRKGVLEADTAKAARSQLRAQALVPLTVQAVGEGSASGPASSAWFTRPVFNATALAIWTRQLAGLVSSGLPLERALTALADEAEHEDQRNLVAGLRAEVNAGSTFARALQQHPREFSDIYCAVISAGEHSGHLAQVLERLADDLEERQALKAKLLGAALYPAIVTVVAILIVLFLVTYVVPQVAGVFAGTKRQLPMLTVAMLAISAFVRSHGLWMGGLLALGLLGGRWALRMDSVRTRFDAAVLRLPLLGRLARGYNAARFAGTLAMLAGAGVPILKALQAAAETLNNRALRADALDALVMVREGAPLASALAQKKRFPSLLPMFARLGEQTGQLPVMLQRAAQQFSTEVQRRSMQLATLLEPLLIVTMGLVVLLIVLAVLQPIIELNQFMK
;
A
#
# COMPACT_ATOMS: atom_id res chain seq x y z
N MET A 1 -15.90 26.76 19.20
CA MET A 1 -14.74 27.53 19.67
C MET A 1 -13.55 27.12 18.86
N PRO A 2 -12.72 28.03 18.33
CA PRO A 2 -11.52 27.63 17.59
C PRO A 2 -10.54 26.90 18.51
N ALA A 3 -9.83 25.90 17.97
CA ALA A 3 -8.80 25.17 18.69
C ALA A 3 -7.44 25.84 18.49
N PHE A 4 -6.66 25.94 19.56
CA PHE A 4 -5.30 26.46 19.55
C PHE A 4 -4.32 25.38 19.97
N SER A 5 -3.31 25.10 19.16
CA SER A 5 -2.16 24.29 19.57
C SER A 5 -1.25 25.15 20.42
N PHE A 6 -0.74 24.58 21.51
CA PHE A 6 0.17 25.29 22.39
C PHE A 6 1.42 24.45 22.70
N GLU A 7 2.52 25.17 22.88
CA GLU A 7 3.69 24.70 23.62
C GLU A 7 3.83 25.54 24.87
N ALA A 8 3.88 24.90 26.03
CA ALA A 8 3.99 25.60 27.32
C ALA A 8 4.95 24.83 28.23
N LEU A 9 5.62 25.56 29.13
CA LEU A 9 6.43 24.97 30.19
C LEU A 9 5.58 24.76 31.43
N ASP A 10 5.75 23.61 32.08
CA ASP A 10 5.19 23.35 33.41
C ASP A 10 6.11 23.90 34.50
N ASP A 11 5.69 23.77 35.76
CA ASP A 11 6.42 24.20 36.94
C ASP A 11 7.78 23.49 37.15
N GLN A 12 8.01 22.37 36.44
CA GLN A 12 9.26 21.63 36.44
C GLN A 12 10.19 21.98 35.24
N GLY A 13 9.77 22.93 34.39
CA GLY A 13 10.52 23.37 33.23
C GLY A 13 10.44 22.37 32.04
N LEU A 14 9.51 21.40 32.09
CA LEU A 14 9.28 20.46 30.99
C LEU A 14 8.30 21.08 29.99
N THR A 15 8.61 20.94 28.70
CA THR A 15 7.73 21.42 27.63
C THR A 15 6.53 20.51 27.48
N ARG A 16 5.32 21.04 27.69
CA ARG A 16 4.05 20.39 27.37
C ARG A 16 3.49 20.96 26.08
N LYS A 17 3.05 20.06 25.21
CA LYS A 17 2.35 20.40 23.96
C LYS A 17 0.92 19.85 24.04
N GLY A 18 -0.04 20.58 23.46
CA GLY A 18 -1.42 20.14 23.45
C GLY A 18 -2.29 21.07 22.61
N VAL A 19 -3.59 20.76 22.59
CA VAL A 19 -4.61 21.58 21.94
C VAL A 19 -5.61 22.06 23.00
N LEU A 20 -5.95 23.35 22.95
CA LEU A 20 -6.89 24.00 23.86
C LEU A 20 -7.95 24.73 23.04
N GLU A 21 -9.20 24.62 23.44
CA GLU A 21 -10.30 25.41 22.85
C GLU A 21 -10.44 26.75 23.54
N ALA A 22 -10.42 27.83 22.76
CA ALA A 22 -10.61 29.18 23.26
C ALA A 22 -11.15 30.08 22.16
N ASP A 23 -11.84 31.16 22.52
CA ASP A 23 -12.40 32.12 21.56
C ASP A 23 -11.32 32.94 20.83
N THR A 24 -10.19 33.15 21.49
CA THR A 24 -9.05 33.90 20.94
C THR A 24 -7.73 33.36 21.46
N ALA A 25 -6.64 33.59 20.73
CA ALA A 25 -5.28 33.23 21.17
C ALA A 25 -4.92 33.88 22.54
N LYS A 26 -5.53 35.04 22.87
CA LYS A 26 -5.36 35.71 24.17
C LYS A 26 -6.06 34.93 25.27
N ALA A 27 -7.29 34.46 25.02
CA ALA A 27 -8.04 33.63 25.96
C ALA A 27 -7.32 32.26 26.18
N ALA A 28 -6.82 31.62 25.12
CA ALA A 28 -6.01 30.42 25.24
C ALA A 28 -4.78 30.59 26.13
N ARG A 29 -4.03 31.70 25.96
CA ARG A 29 -2.88 32.04 26.84
C ARG A 29 -3.29 32.26 28.28
N SER A 30 -4.45 32.87 28.54
CA SER A 30 -4.94 33.09 29.91
C SER A 30 -5.36 31.78 30.58
N GLN A 31 -5.98 30.87 29.84
CA GLN A 31 -6.35 29.54 30.34
C GLN A 31 -5.12 28.68 30.67
N LEU A 32 -4.09 28.70 29.81
CA LEU A 32 -2.83 28.01 30.08
C LEU A 32 -2.14 28.53 31.34
N ARG A 33 -2.14 29.85 31.55
CA ARG A 33 -1.61 30.46 32.79
C ARG A 33 -2.41 30.07 34.02
N ALA A 34 -3.73 29.95 33.90
CA ALA A 34 -4.59 29.50 35.00
C ALA A 34 -4.33 28.01 35.38
N GLN A 35 -3.75 27.23 34.45
CA GLN A 35 -3.31 25.85 34.66
C GLN A 35 -1.83 25.76 35.11
N ALA A 36 -1.21 26.85 35.55
CA ALA A 36 0.19 26.96 35.92
C ALA A 36 1.18 26.62 34.79
N LEU A 37 0.74 26.72 33.52
CA LEU A 37 1.56 26.52 32.33
C LEU A 37 2.02 27.88 31.76
N VAL A 38 3.32 27.98 31.45
CA VAL A 38 3.89 29.18 30.83
C VAL A 38 3.86 28.99 29.32
N PRO A 39 2.94 29.65 28.57
CA PRO A 39 2.82 29.45 27.12
C PRO A 39 4.04 30.02 26.40
N LEU A 40 4.74 29.18 25.64
CA LEU A 40 5.82 29.55 24.73
C LEU A 40 5.27 29.94 23.36
N THR A 41 4.43 29.06 22.79
CA THR A 41 3.75 29.30 21.51
C THR A 41 2.27 28.94 21.64
N VAL A 42 1.39 29.77 21.05
CA VAL A 42 -0.04 29.48 20.91
C VAL A 42 -0.47 29.91 19.52
N GLN A 43 -0.88 28.93 18.71
CA GLN A 43 -1.28 29.12 17.31
C GLN A 43 -2.64 28.50 17.05
N ALA A 44 -3.48 29.13 16.23
CA ALA A 44 -4.75 28.53 15.83
C ALA A 44 -4.53 27.27 14.99
N VAL A 45 -5.23 26.20 15.36
CA VAL A 45 -5.22 24.95 14.58
C VAL A 45 -5.97 25.24 13.28
N GLY A 46 -5.24 25.36 12.17
CA GLY A 46 -5.78 25.74 10.85
C GLY A 46 -5.07 26.92 10.19
N GLU A 47 -4.50 27.86 10.94
CA GLU A 47 -3.76 29.01 10.37
C GLU A 47 -2.23 28.79 10.32
N GLY A 48 -1.71 27.75 10.96
CA GLY A 48 -0.27 27.55 11.19
C GLY A 48 0.50 26.81 10.08
N SER A 49 -0.12 26.46 8.95
CA SER A 49 0.59 25.72 7.89
C SER A 49 1.18 26.58 6.76
N ALA A 50 1.01 27.91 6.81
CA ALA A 50 1.40 28.79 5.70
C ALA A 50 2.66 29.64 5.91
N SER A 51 3.30 29.67 7.09
CA SER A 51 4.38 30.61 7.38
C SER A 51 5.63 30.04 8.08
N GLY A 52 5.90 28.75 7.94
CA GLY A 52 7.23 28.16 8.21
C GLY A 52 8.03 28.00 6.92
N PRO A 53 9.38 28.08 6.93
CA PRO A 53 10.16 27.89 5.72
C PRO A 53 9.87 26.54 5.11
N ALA A 54 9.57 26.51 3.82
CA ALA A 54 9.12 25.36 3.00
C ALA A 54 10.14 24.20 2.90
N SER A 55 11.04 24.01 3.86
CA SER A 55 12.17 23.10 3.78
C SER A 55 12.01 21.74 4.48
N SER A 56 10.91 21.44 5.19
CA SER A 56 10.75 20.13 5.84
C SER A 56 9.49 19.34 5.47
N ALA A 57 8.61 19.90 4.64
CA ALA A 57 7.32 19.27 4.30
C ALA A 57 7.43 17.97 3.45
N TRP A 58 8.61 17.63 2.95
CA TRP A 58 8.83 16.43 2.11
C TRP A 58 9.08 15.14 2.90
N PHE A 59 9.37 15.21 4.20
CA PHE A 59 9.73 14.05 5.03
C PHE A 59 8.77 13.73 6.18
N THR A 60 7.69 14.48 6.36
CA THR A 60 6.70 14.13 7.40
C THR A 60 5.88 12.93 6.95
N ARG A 61 5.97 11.85 7.72
CA ARG A 61 5.16 10.64 7.53
C ARG A 61 3.69 10.98 7.78
N PRO A 62 2.72 10.32 7.07
CA PRO A 62 1.32 10.47 7.41
C PRO A 62 1.07 10.04 8.85
N VAL A 63 0.19 10.76 9.54
CA VAL A 63 -0.19 10.50 10.94
C VAL A 63 -0.89 9.15 11.05
N PHE A 64 -1.79 8.85 10.10
CA PHE A 64 -2.40 7.54 9.97
C PHE A 64 -1.69 6.71 8.92
N ASN A 65 -1.12 5.57 9.30
CA ASN A 65 -0.84 4.51 8.34
C ASN A 65 -2.16 3.81 7.95
N ALA A 66 -2.13 2.99 6.89
CA ALA A 66 -3.34 2.33 6.38
C ALA A 66 -4.05 1.45 7.44
N THR A 67 -3.29 0.82 8.34
CA THR A 67 -3.84 -0.01 9.44
C THR A 67 -4.46 0.88 10.52
N ALA A 68 -3.76 1.94 10.93
CA ALA A 68 -4.27 2.87 11.94
C ALA A 68 -5.53 3.59 11.44
N LEU A 69 -5.59 3.96 10.15
CA LEU A 69 -6.80 4.54 9.56
C LEU A 69 -7.98 3.57 9.59
N ALA A 70 -7.75 2.29 9.25
CA ALA A 70 -8.81 1.27 9.30
C ALA A 70 -9.34 1.07 10.73
N ILE A 71 -8.44 0.97 11.72
CA ILE A 71 -8.81 0.83 13.15
C ILE A 71 -9.57 2.06 13.62
N TRP A 72 -9.05 3.25 13.36
CA TRP A 72 -9.71 4.50 13.74
C TRP A 72 -11.11 4.63 13.12
N THR A 73 -11.24 4.30 11.82
CA THR A 73 -12.55 4.32 11.14
C THR A 73 -13.51 3.31 11.74
N ARG A 74 -13.04 2.09 12.11
CA ARG A 74 -13.85 1.08 12.77
C ARG A 74 -14.32 1.53 14.16
N GLN A 75 -13.44 2.12 14.94
CA GLN A 75 -13.80 2.67 16.26
C GLN A 75 -14.83 3.80 16.12
N LEU A 76 -14.60 4.73 15.18
CA LEU A 76 -15.55 5.81 14.91
C LEU A 76 -16.91 5.26 14.45
N ALA A 77 -16.92 4.27 13.53
CA ALA A 77 -18.12 3.61 13.08
C ALA A 77 -18.90 2.97 14.24
N GLY A 78 -18.21 2.23 15.11
CA GLY A 78 -18.81 1.60 16.28
C GLY A 78 -19.43 2.59 17.27
N LEU A 79 -18.74 3.69 17.54
CA LEU A 79 -19.25 4.75 18.43
C LEU A 79 -20.49 5.45 17.84
N VAL A 80 -20.45 5.80 16.56
CA VAL A 80 -21.57 6.49 15.89
C VAL A 80 -22.74 5.54 15.67
N SER A 81 -22.51 4.27 15.35
CA SER A 81 -23.61 3.27 15.19
C SER A 81 -24.28 2.91 16.51
N SER A 82 -23.56 3.03 17.64
CA SER A 82 -24.16 2.89 18.97
C SER A 82 -25.04 4.09 19.39
N GLY A 83 -25.15 5.10 18.52
CA GLY A 83 -25.95 6.31 18.77
C GLY A 83 -25.19 7.45 19.43
N LEU A 84 -23.87 7.36 19.58
CA LEU A 84 -23.09 8.44 20.13
C LEU A 84 -23.00 9.60 19.11
N PRO A 85 -23.30 10.86 19.50
CA PRO A 85 -23.09 12.02 18.62
C PRO A 85 -21.63 12.06 18.11
N LEU A 86 -21.45 12.46 16.85
CA LEU A 86 -20.15 12.50 16.19
C LEU A 86 -19.08 13.28 16.99
N GLU A 87 -19.46 14.41 17.56
CA GLU A 87 -18.60 15.23 18.40
C GLU A 87 -18.05 14.45 19.61
N ARG A 88 -18.94 13.70 20.30
CA ARG A 88 -18.53 12.89 21.46
C ARG A 88 -17.70 11.70 21.03
N ALA A 89 -18.01 11.09 19.88
CA ALA A 89 -17.20 10.01 19.32
C ALA A 89 -15.78 10.50 18.99
N LEU A 90 -15.64 11.67 18.38
CA LEU A 90 -14.32 12.28 18.10
C LEU A 90 -13.58 12.65 19.39
N THR A 91 -14.30 13.10 20.43
CA THR A 91 -13.69 13.37 21.76
C THR A 91 -13.11 12.10 22.36
N ALA A 92 -13.90 11.03 22.41
CA ALA A 92 -13.44 9.74 22.94
C ALA A 92 -12.20 9.22 22.20
N LEU A 93 -12.21 9.31 20.85
CA LEU A 93 -11.08 8.87 20.03
C LEU A 93 -9.84 9.75 20.17
N ALA A 94 -10.01 11.05 20.45
CA ALA A 94 -8.88 11.94 20.74
C ALA A 94 -8.24 11.61 22.08
N ASP A 95 -9.07 11.32 23.10
CA ASP A 95 -8.60 10.99 24.45
C ASP A 95 -7.87 9.64 24.50
N GLU A 96 -8.30 8.66 23.66
CA GLU A 96 -7.73 7.32 23.57
C GLU A 96 -6.54 7.22 22.62
N ALA A 97 -6.20 8.29 21.87
CA ALA A 97 -5.12 8.29 20.91
C ALA A 97 -3.75 8.09 21.58
N GLU A 98 -3.02 7.02 21.20
CA GLU A 98 -1.69 6.69 21.72
C GLU A 98 -0.62 7.70 21.30
N HIS A 99 -0.74 8.26 20.08
CA HIS A 99 0.22 9.19 19.51
C HIS A 99 -0.29 10.62 19.56
N GLU A 100 0.56 11.55 19.96
CA GLU A 100 0.24 12.97 20.09
C GLU A 100 -0.23 13.58 18.75
N ASP A 101 0.39 13.18 17.63
CA ASP A 101 0.00 13.64 16.28
C ASP A 101 -1.43 13.21 15.93
N GLN A 102 -1.83 11.98 16.30
CA GLN A 102 -3.19 11.47 16.08
C GLN A 102 -4.19 12.23 16.96
N ARG A 103 -3.84 12.44 18.21
CA ARG A 103 -4.67 13.24 19.15
C ARG A 103 -4.92 14.64 18.62
N ASN A 104 -3.87 15.31 18.16
CA ASN A 104 -3.96 16.67 17.62
C ASN A 104 -4.80 16.72 16.34
N LEU A 105 -4.64 15.74 15.43
CA LEU A 105 -5.44 15.64 14.23
C LEU A 105 -6.93 15.45 14.56
N VAL A 106 -7.27 14.50 15.43
CA VAL A 106 -8.65 14.20 15.79
C VAL A 106 -9.29 15.35 16.58
N ALA A 107 -8.52 16.01 17.45
CA ALA A 107 -8.97 17.23 18.15
C ALA A 107 -9.23 18.37 17.17
N GLY A 108 -8.41 18.51 16.12
CA GLY A 108 -8.65 19.47 15.03
C GLY A 108 -9.95 19.19 14.28
N LEU A 109 -10.20 17.91 13.91
CA LEU A 109 -11.45 17.49 13.28
C LEU A 109 -12.67 17.79 14.16
N ARG A 110 -12.56 17.51 15.47
CA ARG A 110 -13.61 17.84 16.44
C ARG A 110 -13.90 19.33 16.49
N ALA A 111 -12.85 20.15 16.56
CA ALA A 111 -13.00 21.60 16.62
C ALA A 111 -13.70 22.17 15.37
N GLU A 112 -13.37 21.66 14.18
CA GLU A 112 -14.04 22.03 12.92
C GLU A 112 -15.52 21.63 12.90
N VAL A 113 -15.84 20.43 13.37
CA VAL A 113 -17.24 19.96 13.47
C VAL A 113 -18.02 20.80 14.48
N ASN A 114 -17.43 21.13 15.62
CA ASN A 114 -18.03 22.02 16.64
C ASN A 114 -18.22 23.44 16.14
N ALA A 115 -17.36 23.90 15.21
CA ALA A 115 -17.52 25.19 14.55
C ALA A 115 -18.63 25.21 13.48
N GLY A 116 -19.32 24.07 13.28
CA GLY A 116 -20.43 23.92 12.32
C GLY A 116 -20.02 23.48 10.93
N SER A 117 -18.77 23.10 10.72
CA SER A 117 -18.33 22.46 9.47
C SER A 117 -18.91 21.06 9.35
N THR A 118 -19.22 20.60 8.12
CA THR A 118 -19.54 19.20 7.91
C THR A 118 -18.30 18.33 8.17
N PHE A 119 -18.49 17.11 8.64
CA PHE A 119 -17.38 16.19 8.92
C PHE A 119 -16.55 15.92 7.66
N ALA A 120 -17.21 15.71 6.52
CA ALA A 120 -16.53 15.56 5.23
C ALA A 120 -15.63 16.77 4.91
N ARG A 121 -16.06 17.99 5.19
CA ARG A 121 -15.28 19.20 4.96
C ARG A 121 -14.09 19.30 5.91
N ALA A 122 -14.26 18.94 7.18
CA ALA A 122 -13.17 18.87 8.15
C ALA A 122 -12.09 17.86 7.68
N LEU A 123 -12.48 16.68 7.20
CA LEU A 123 -11.56 15.67 6.67
C LEU A 123 -10.81 16.15 5.41
N GLN A 124 -11.48 16.89 4.51
CA GLN A 124 -10.87 17.45 3.29
C GLN A 124 -9.72 18.44 3.56
N GLN A 125 -9.65 19.03 4.75
CA GLN A 125 -8.53 19.88 5.14
C GLN A 125 -7.24 19.09 5.36
N HIS A 126 -7.35 17.75 5.50
CA HIS A 126 -6.23 16.84 5.72
C HIS A 126 -6.06 15.82 4.57
N PRO A 127 -5.75 16.26 3.32
CA PRO A 127 -5.74 15.40 2.14
C PRO A 127 -4.60 14.35 2.14
N ARG A 128 -3.63 14.46 3.04
CA ARG A 128 -2.57 13.47 3.25
C ARG A 128 -3.06 12.25 4.03
N GLU A 129 -4.03 12.47 4.93
CA GLU A 129 -4.58 11.46 5.83
C GLU A 129 -5.83 10.81 5.23
N PHE A 130 -6.71 11.63 4.67
CA PHE A 130 -7.99 11.20 4.14
C PHE A 130 -8.04 11.43 2.63
N SER A 131 -8.24 10.34 1.87
CA SER A 131 -8.36 10.43 0.41
C SER A 131 -9.67 11.08 -0.01
N ASP A 132 -9.70 11.63 -1.23
CA ASP A 132 -10.92 12.23 -1.80
C ASP A 132 -12.10 11.27 -1.78
N ILE A 133 -11.84 9.96 -1.98
CA ILE A 133 -12.86 8.91 -1.94
C ILE A 133 -13.41 8.77 -0.52
N TYR A 134 -12.55 8.75 0.49
CA TYR A 134 -12.95 8.69 1.90
C TYR A 134 -13.88 9.86 2.23
N CYS A 135 -13.46 11.07 1.88
CA CYS A 135 -14.25 12.29 2.10
C CYS A 135 -15.57 12.28 1.32
N ALA A 136 -15.58 11.78 0.07
CA ALA A 136 -16.80 11.69 -0.74
C ALA A 136 -17.83 10.73 -0.15
N VAL A 137 -17.38 9.59 0.39
CA VAL A 137 -18.23 8.60 1.06
C VAL A 137 -18.85 9.19 2.33
N ILE A 138 -18.05 9.84 3.15
CA ILE A 138 -18.52 10.51 4.37
C ILE A 138 -19.52 11.61 4.02
N SER A 139 -19.23 12.44 3.01
CA SER A 139 -20.14 13.50 2.55
C SER A 139 -21.50 12.93 2.11
N ALA A 140 -21.51 11.80 1.40
CA ALA A 140 -22.75 11.15 1.02
C ALA A 140 -23.55 10.66 2.25
N GLY A 141 -22.86 10.09 3.24
CA GLY A 141 -23.46 9.65 4.50
C GLY A 141 -24.06 10.79 5.32
N GLU A 142 -23.34 11.93 5.40
CA GLU A 142 -23.84 13.14 6.07
C GLU A 142 -25.10 13.69 5.38
N HIS A 143 -25.07 13.85 4.06
CA HIS A 143 -26.20 14.41 3.31
C HIS A 143 -27.44 13.50 3.32
N SER A 144 -27.26 12.18 3.40
CA SER A 144 -28.36 11.22 3.47
C SER A 144 -28.88 10.96 4.89
N GLY A 145 -28.19 11.46 5.93
CA GLY A 145 -28.48 11.16 7.33
C GLY A 145 -28.11 9.74 7.78
N HIS A 146 -27.37 8.99 6.97
CA HIS A 146 -26.97 7.61 7.23
C HIS A 146 -25.47 7.47 7.51
N LEU A 147 -24.87 8.45 8.21
CA LEU A 147 -23.44 8.49 8.47
C LEU A 147 -22.92 7.21 9.18
N ALA A 148 -23.67 6.69 10.16
CA ALA A 148 -23.33 5.46 10.87
C ALA A 148 -23.14 4.27 9.91
N GLN A 149 -24.13 4.02 9.05
CA GLN A 149 -24.09 2.91 8.09
C GLN A 149 -22.96 3.08 7.06
N VAL A 150 -22.70 4.31 6.66
CA VAL A 150 -21.64 4.63 5.71
C VAL A 150 -20.26 4.42 6.35
N LEU A 151 -20.07 4.83 7.60
CA LEU A 151 -18.83 4.59 8.35
C LEU A 151 -18.58 3.09 8.55
N GLU A 152 -19.59 2.28 8.87
CA GLU A 152 -19.45 0.83 8.97
C GLU A 152 -18.97 0.21 7.64
N ARG A 153 -19.62 0.55 6.53
CA ARG A 153 -19.22 0.06 5.20
C ARG A 153 -17.80 0.50 4.82
N LEU A 154 -17.45 1.72 5.17
CA LEU A 154 -16.11 2.25 4.93
C LEU A 154 -15.06 1.52 5.76
N ALA A 155 -15.36 1.22 7.03
CA ALA A 155 -14.51 0.43 7.89
C ALA A 155 -14.32 -0.99 7.35
N ASP A 156 -15.43 -1.65 6.95
CA ASP A 156 -15.37 -2.98 6.32
C ASP A 156 -14.48 -2.99 5.07
N ASP A 157 -14.62 -2.01 4.17
CA ASP A 157 -13.79 -1.91 2.95
C ASP A 157 -12.30 -1.69 3.28
N LEU A 158 -12.00 -0.84 4.26
CA LEU A 158 -10.62 -0.60 4.69
C LEU A 158 -10.00 -1.86 5.33
N GLU A 159 -10.75 -2.57 6.17
CA GLU A 159 -10.31 -3.82 6.80
C GLU A 159 -10.13 -4.94 5.77
N GLU A 160 -11.06 -5.11 4.82
CA GLU A 160 -10.93 -6.10 3.75
C GLU A 160 -9.68 -5.84 2.89
N ARG A 161 -9.43 -4.58 2.52
CA ARG A 161 -8.21 -4.18 1.79
C ARG A 161 -6.95 -4.45 2.58
N GLN A 162 -6.96 -4.14 3.86
CA GLN A 162 -5.82 -4.37 4.75
C GLN A 162 -5.56 -5.87 4.95
N ALA A 163 -6.62 -6.66 5.17
CA ALA A 163 -6.53 -8.11 5.30
C ALA A 163 -5.99 -8.77 4.01
N LEU A 164 -6.47 -8.34 2.84
CA LEU A 164 -5.96 -8.83 1.57
C LEU A 164 -4.47 -8.50 1.41
N LYS A 165 -4.08 -7.25 1.68
CA LYS A 165 -2.68 -6.82 1.60
C LYS A 165 -1.79 -7.60 2.56
N ALA A 166 -2.22 -7.80 3.80
CA ALA A 166 -1.49 -8.56 4.81
C ALA A 166 -1.30 -10.02 4.38
N LYS A 167 -2.35 -10.67 3.84
CA LYS A 167 -2.27 -12.04 3.33
C LYS A 167 -1.31 -12.16 2.13
N LEU A 168 -1.34 -11.19 1.20
CA LEU A 168 -0.43 -11.18 0.05
C LEU A 168 1.03 -10.98 0.47
N LEU A 169 1.28 -10.06 1.40
CA LEU A 169 2.62 -9.83 1.95
C LEU A 169 3.12 -11.04 2.73
N GLY A 170 2.28 -11.63 3.57
CA GLY A 170 2.61 -12.83 4.33
C GLY A 170 2.98 -14.01 3.43
N ALA A 171 2.21 -14.23 2.35
CA ALA A 171 2.49 -15.28 1.38
C ALA A 171 3.82 -15.05 0.61
N ALA A 172 4.23 -13.79 0.41
CA ALA A 172 5.47 -13.46 -0.28
C ALA A 172 6.71 -13.44 0.63
N LEU A 173 6.54 -13.29 1.94
CA LEU A 173 7.64 -13.09 2.90
C LEU A 173 8.55 -14.32 2.99
N TYR A 174 7.96 -15.51 3.15
CA TYR A 174 8.73 -16.75 3.26
C TYR A 174 9.58 -17.03 1.99
N PRO A 175 9.03 -17.03 0.76
CA PRO A 175 9.82 -17.17 -0.45
C PRO A 175 10.91 -16.10 -0.59
N ALA A 176 10.65 -14.87 -0.20
CA ALA A 176 11.64 -13.79 -0.25
C ALA A 176 12.83 -14.06 0.68
N ILE A 177 12.57 -14.44 1.94
CA ILE A 177 13.63 -14.78 2.92
C ILE A 177 14.46 -15.95 2.41
N VAL A 178 13.82 -17.05 1.99
CA VAL A 178 14.52 -18.24 1.48
C VAL A 178 15.38 -17.89 0.27
N THR A 179 14.85 -17.08 -0.64
CA THR A 179 15.60 -16.65 -1.84
C THR A 179 16.84 -15.83 -1.47
N VAL A 180 16.71 -14.89 -0.53
CA VAL A 180 17.84 -14.06 -0.07
C VAL A 180 18.91 -14.93 0.58
N VAL A 181 18.52 -15.84 1.48
CA VAL A 181 19.46 -16.77 2.14
C VAL A 181 20.13 -17.68 1.11
N ALA A 182 19.37 -18.22 0.17
CA ALA A 182 19.89 -19.06 -0.90
C ALA A 182 20.94 -18.33 -1.75
N ILE A 183 20.65 -17.09 -2.16
CA ILE A 183 21.60 -16.24 -2.91
C ILE A 183 22.87 -15.99 -2.10
N LEU A 184 22.76 -15.69 -0.80
CA LEU A 184 23.91 -15.47 0.06
C LEU A 184 24.79 -16.72 0.18
N ILE A 185 24.19 -17.91 0.35
CA ILE A 185 24.91 -19.17 0.42
C ILE A 185 25.63 -19.46 -0.91
N VAL A 186 24.96 -19.32 -2.04
CA VAL A 186 25.56 -19.53 -3.36
C VAL A 186 26.71 -18.55 -3.61
N LEU A 187 26.50 -17.27 -3.29
CA LEU A 187 27.55 -16.25 -3.39
C LEU A 187 28.78 -16.63 -2.54
N PHE A 188 28.57 -17.03 -1.30
CA PHE A 188 29.64 -17.46 -0.40
C PHE A 188 30.39 -18.68 -0.98
N LEU A 189 29.66 -19.72 -1.41
CA LEU A 189 30.28 -20.91 -1.98
C LEU A 189 31.10 -20.59 -3.23
N VAL A 190 30.53 -19.82 -4.16
CA VAL A 190 31.17 -19.47 -5.43
C VAL A 190 32.37 -18.53 -5.22
N THR A 191 32.26 -17.54 -4.33
CA THR A 191 33.31 -16.52 -4.15
C THR A 191 34.43 -16.96 -3.22
N TYR A 192 34.14 -17.83 -2.26
CA TYR A 192 35.13 -18.25 -1.23
C TYR A 192 35.55 -19.70 -1.38
N VAL A 193 34.60 -20.65 -1.38
CA VAL A 193 34.91 -22.08 -1.31
C VAL A 193 35.52 -22.59 -2.62
N VAL A 194 34.91 -22.29 -3.76
CA VAL A 194 35.38 -22.76 -5.07
C VAL A 194 36.81 -22.33 -5.37
N PRO A 195 37.25 -21.06 -5.21
CA PRO A 195 38.61 -20.65 -5.43
C PRO A 195 39.62 -21.26 -4.44
N GLN A 196 39.22 -21.43 -3.18
CA GLN A 196 40.08 -22.01 -2.16
C GLN A 196 40.44 -23.45 -2.45
N VAL A 197 39.44 -24.24 -2.87
CA VAL A 197 39.67 -25.63 -3.29
C VAL A 197 40.50 -25.69 -4.58
N ALA A 198 40.19 -24.87 -5.57
CA ALA A 198 40.96 -24.81 -6.81
C ALA A 198 42.41 -24.38 -6.61
N GLY A 199 42.71 -23.53 -5.62
CA GLY A 199 44.05 -23.11 -5.23
C GLY A 199 44.94 -24.28 -4.81
N VAL A 200 44.37 -25.31 -4.17
CA VAL A 200 45.12 -26.53 -3.79
C VAL A 200 45.63 -27.28 -5.02
N PHE A 201 44.93 -27.16 -6.15
CA PHE A 201 45.31 -27.83 -7.41
C PHE A 201 46.17 -26.98 -8.35
N ALA A 202 46.38 -25.69 -8.05
CA ALA A 202 47.15 -24.77 -8.88
C ALA A 202 48.64 -25.16 -8.98
N GLY A 203 49.13 -25.97 -8.02
CA GLY A 203 50.49 -26.55 -8.05
C GLY A 203 50.68 -27.78 -8.94
N THR A 204 49.59 -28.41 -9.38
CA THR A 204 49.63 -29.56 -10.25
C THR A 204 49.52 -29.10 -11.71
N LYS A 205 50.52 -29.40 -12.58
CA LYS A 205 50.55 -29.01 -14.01
C LYS A 205 49.42 -29.66 -14.86
N ARG A 206 48.27 -29.98 -14.31
CA ARG A 206 47.18 -30.69 -14.97
C ARG A 206 46.01 -29.80 -15.35
N GLN A 207 45.33 -30.18 -16.41
CA GLN A 207 44.11 -29.50 -16.82
C GLN A 207 42.97 -29.83 -15.83
N LEU A 208 42.34 -28.81 -15.29
CA LEU A 208 41.19 -28.94 -14.42
C LEU A 208 39.94 -29.40 -15.19
N PRO A 209 39.05 -30.20 -14.60
CA PRO A 209 37.81 -30.58 -15.22
C PRO A 209 36.99 -29.37 -15.68
N MET A 210 36.27 -29.52 -16.80
CA MET A 210 35.55 -28.43 -17.46
C MET A 210 34.54 -27.73 -16.52
N LEU A 211 33.89 -28.50 -15.65
CA LEU A 211 32.93 -27.96 -14.67
C LEU A 211 33.62 -27.05 -13.64
N THR A 212 34.81 -27.47 -13.17
CA THR A 212 35.61 -26.67 -12.22
C THR A 212 36.12 -25.39 -12.88
N VAL A 213 36.56 -25.44 -14.13
CA VAL A 213 36.98 -24.27 -14.91
C VAL A 213 35.83 -23.29 -15.09
N ALA A 214 34.64 -23.77 -15.43
CA ALA A 214 33.44 -22.96 -15.58
C ALA A 214 33.07 -22.26 -14.25
N MET A 215 33.09 -23.00 -13.13
CA MET A 215 32.80 -22.44 -11.80
C MET A 215 33.85 -21.42 -11.36
N LEU A 216 35.12 -21.63 -11.68
CA LEU A 216 36.19 -20.65 -11.42
C LEU A 216 36.03 -19.40 -12.28
N ALA A 217 35.63 -19.52 -13.53
CA ALA A 217 35.35 -18.37 -14.39
C ALA A 217 34.16 -17.55 -13.84
N ILE A 218 33.09 -18.22 -13.38
CA ILE A 218 31.97 -17.56 -12.72
C ILE A 218 32.43 -16.88 -11.43
N SER A 219 33.24 -17.55 -10.60
CA SER A 219 33.77 -16.99 -9.36
C SER A 219 34.64 -15.75 -9.63
N ALA A 220 35.56 -15.83 -10.59
CA ALA A 220 36.42 -14.72 -10.98
C ALA A 220 35.57 -13.53 -11.49
N PHE A 221 34.57 -13.80 -12.31
CA PHE A 221 33.66 -12.78 -12.80
C PHE A 221 32.87 -12.09 -11.67
N VAL A 222 32.30 -12.87 -10.74
CA VAL A 222 31.57 -12.33 -9.60
C VAL A 222 32.50 -11.52 -8.67
N ARG A 223 33.73 -11.99 -8.43
CA ARG A 223 34.70 -11.27 -7.58
C ARG A 223 35.20 -9.99 -8.23
N SER A 224 35.48 -9.98 -9.52
CA SER A 224 35.99 -8.79 -10.23
C SER A 224 34.90 -7.78 -10.57
N HIS A 225 33.70 -8.23 -10.87
CA HIS A 225 32.60 -7.37 -11.33
C HIS A 225 31.42 -7.29 -10.35
N GLY A 226 31.45 -7.97 -9.20
CA GLY A 226 30.32 -8.06 -8.27
C GLY A 226 29.85 -6.68 -7.77
N LEU A 227 30.78 -5.78 -7.45
CA LEU A 227 30.45 -4.39 -7.09
C LEU A 227 29.81 -3.62 -8.26
N TRP A 228 30.35 -3.80 -9.47
CA TRP A 228 29.79 -3.19 -10.68
C TRP A 228 28.41 -3.77 -11.03
N MET A 229 28.21 -5.06 -10.86
CA MET A 229 26.91 -5.70 -11.05
C MET A 229 25.88 -5.19 -10.02
N GLY A 230 26.27 -5.10 -8.75
CA GLY A 230 25.45 -4.51 -7.71
C GLY A 230 25.09 -3.04 -8.00
N GLY A 231 26.10 -2.26 -8.43
CA GLY A 231 25.90 -0.86 -8.84
C GLY A 231 25.00 -0.73 -10.07
N LEU A 232 25.17 -1.57 -11.09
CA LEU A 232 24.35 -1.58 -12.31
C LEU A 232 22.92 -2.01 -12.03
N LEU A 233 22.73 -2.99 -11.12
CA LEU A 233 21.40 -3.44 -10.68
C LEU A 233 20.69 -2.34 -9.88
N ALA A 234 21.41 -1.67 -8.97
CA ALA A 234 20.87 -0.54 -8.23
C ALA A 234 20.53 0.64 -9.16
N LEU A 235 21.40 0.97 -10.11
CA LEU A 235 21.17 2.01 -11.13
C LEU A 235 20.00 1.65 -12.06
N GLY A 236 19.87 0.37 -12.45
CA GLY A 236 18.75 -0.16 -13.22
C GLY A 236 17.42 -0.06 -12.48
N LEU A 237 17.41 -0.40 -11.17
CA LEU A 237 16.24 -0.25 -10.31
C LEU A 237 15.85 1.23 -10.11
N LEU A 238 16.82 2.11 -9.86
CA LEU A 238 16.60 3.54 -9.71
C LEU A 238 16.16 4.17 -11.03
N GLY A 239 16.80 3.82 -12.15
CA GLY A 239 16.43 4.27 -13.50
C GLY A 239 15.06 3.76 -13.90
N GLY A 240 14.73 2.49 -13.64
CA GLY A 240 13.41 1.92 -13.85
C GLY A 240 12.34 2.65 -13.02
N ARG A 241 12.64 2.91 -11.74
CA ARG A 241 11.74 3.68 -10.87
C ARG A 241 11.56 5.13 -11.36
N TRP A 242 12.62 5.75 -11.89
CA TRP A 242 12.54 7.08 -12.48
C TRP A 242 11.78 7.08 -13.81
N ALA A 243 12.03 6.13 -14.69
CA ALA A 243 11.30 5.95 -15.94
C ALA A 243 9.80 5.70 -15.72
N LEU A 244 9.44 4.92 -14.69
CA LEU A 244 8.05 4.69 -14.29
C LEU A 244 7.34 5.93 -13.70
N ARG A 245 8.05 7.04 -13.44
CA ARG A 245 7.42 8.32 -13.12
C ARG A 245 6.89 9.04 -14.37
N MET A 246 7.45 8.72 -15.54
CA MET A 246 6.98 9.28 -16.81
C MET A 246 5.67 8.61 -17.23
N ASP A 247 4.62 9.40 -17.45
CA ASP A 247 3.26 8.91 -17.70
C ASP A 247 3.15 7.96 -18.90
N SER A 248 3.85 8.27 -19.99
CA SER A 248 3.84 7.45 -21.21
C SER A 248 4.50 6.08 -21.01
N VAL A 249 5.63 6.04 -20.29
CA VAL A 249 6.36 4.79 -19.99
C VAL A 249 5.55 3.93 -19.05
N ARG A 250 5.00 4.53 -18.00
CA ARG A 250 4.18 3.82 -17.01
C ARG A 250 2.92 3.22 -17.62
N THR A 251 2.22 3.94 -18.49
CA THR A 251 1.02 3.42 -19.16
C THR A 251 1.35 2.22 -20.05
N ARG A 252 2.47 2.28 -20.81
CA ARG A 252 2.94 1.15 -21.63
C ARG A 252 3.36 -0.06 -20.77
N PHE A 253 4.08 0.19 -19.69
CA PHE A 253 4.49 -0.85 -18.73
C PHE A 253 3.26 -1.51 -18.09
N ASP A 254 2.31 -0.72 -17.58
CA ASP A 254 1.07 -1.19 -16.98
C ASP A 254 0.25 -2.04 -17.97
N ALA A 255 0.17 -1.61 -19.24
CA ALA A 255 -0.49 -2.39 -20.30
C ALA A 255 0.27 -3.71 -20.61
N ALA A 256 1.61 -3.70 -20.58
CA ALA A 256 2.42 -4.89 -20.80
C ALA A 256 2.25 -5.90 -19.65
N VAL A 257 2.25 -5.44 -18.40
CA VAL A 257 2.01 -6.31 -17.22
C VAL A 257 0.67 -7.05 -17.33
N LEU A 258 -0.38 -6.38 -17.82
CA LEU A 258 -1.69 -7.00 -18.01
C LEU A 258 -1.68 -8.13 -19.07
N ARG A 259 -0.69 -8.18 -19.99
CA ARG A 259 -0.57 -9.23 -21.01
C ARG A 259 0.12 -10.49 -20.49
N LEU A 260 0.86 -10.39 -19.38
CA LEU A 260 1.54 -11.54 -18.80
C LEU A 260 0.54 -12.62 -18.32
N PRO A 261 0.78 -13.90 -18.59
CA PRO A 261 -0.21 -14.95 -18.35
C PRO A 261 -0.56 -15.14 -16.86
N LEU A 262 0.39 -14.99 -15.95
CA LEU A 262 0.21 -15.16 -14.51
C LEU A 262 -0.02 -13.81 -13.81
N LEU A 263 0.94 -12.89 -13.94
CA LEU A 263 0.88 -11.57 -13.29
C LEU A 263 -0.26 -10.72 -13.83
N GLY A 264 -0.58 -10.80 -15.12
CA GLY A 264 -1.67 -10.04 -15.72
C GLY A 264 -3.05 -10.46 -15.20
N ARG A 265 -3.26 -11.76 -14.90
CA ARG A 265 -4.51 -12.22 -14.28
C ARG A 265 -4.66 -11.70 -12.85
N LEU A 266 -3.59 -11.73 -12.05
CA LEU A 266 -3.58 -11.17 -10.71
C LEU A 266 -3.80 -9.66 -10.72
N ALA A 267 -3.07 -8.93 -11.59
CA ALA A 267 -3.21 -7.48 -11.69
C ALA A 267 -4.62 -7.07 -12.12
N ARG A 268 -5.23 -7.75 -13.10
CA ARG A 268 -6.62 -7.50 -13.51
C ARG A 268 -7.62 -7.80 -12.38
N GLY A 269 -7.47 -8.93 -11.71
CA GLY A 269 -8.33 -9.30 -10.59
C GLY A 269 -8.24 -8.31 -9.43
N TYR A 270 -7.04 -7.94 -9.02
CA TYR A 270 -6.81 -6.98 -7.94
C TYR A 270 -7.41 -5.60 -8.24
N ASN A 271 -7.17 -5.07 -9.45
CA ASN A 271 -7.73 -3.78 -9.85
C ASN A 271 -9.26 -3.86 -10.02
N ALA A 272 -9.79 -4.98 -10.53
CA ALA A 272 -11.24 -5.17 -10.66
C ALA A 272 -11.93 -5.27 -9.29
N ALA A 273 -11.33 -5.97 -8.31
CA ALA A 273 -11.83 -6.02 -6.93
C ALA A 273 -11.93 -4.61 -6.33
N ARG A 274 -10.86 -3.84 -6.48
CA ARG A 274 -10.77 -2.48 -5.95
C ARG A 274 -11.78 -1.54 -6.62
N PHE A 275 -11.90 -1.59 -7.93
CA PHE A 275 -12.85 -0.79 -8.71
C PHE A 275 -14.29 -1.13 -8.33
N ALA A 276 -14.64 -2.43 -8.35
CA ALA A 276 -15.99 -2.89 -8.03
C ALA A 276 -16.38 -2.56 -6.58
N GLY A 277 -15.45 -2.77 -5.62
CA GLY A 277 -15.69 -2.47 -4.21
C GLY A 277 -15.92 -0.98 -3.96
N THR A 278 -15.07 -0.11 -4.54
CA THR A 278 -15.26 1.34 -4.41
C THR A 278 -16.56 1.80 -5.06
N LEU A 279 -16.87 1.29 -6.25
CA LEU A 279 -18.11 1.64 -6.95
C LEU A 279 -19.35 1.16 -6.18
N ALA A 280 -19.29 -0.06 -5.63
CA ALA A 280 -20.36 -0.62 -4.80
C ALA A 280 -20.60 0.22 -3.54
N MET A 281 -19.53 0.59 -2.85
CA MET A 281 -19.58 1.40 -1.63
C MET A 281 -20.19 2.77 -1.89
N LEU A 282 -19.70 3.49 -2.91
CA LEU A 282 -20.18 4.82 -3.25
C LEU A 282 -21.64 4.80 -3.74
N ALA A 283 -21.98 3.87 -4.64
CA ALA A 283 -23.37 3.71 -5.11
C ALA A 283 -24.31 3.28 -3.99
N GLY A 284 -23.85 2.41 -3.07
CA GLY A 284 -24.62 1.99 -1.89
C GLY A 284 -24.78 3.09 -0.84
N ALA A 285 -23.89 4.08 -0.82
CA ALA A 285 -24.03 5.28 -0.01
C ALA A 285 -24.90 6.38 -0.67
N GLY A 286 -25.46 6.12 -1.87
CA GLY A 286 -26.31 7.08 -2.57
C GLY A 286 -25.56 8.11 -3.41
N VAL A 287 -24.25 7.95 -3.62
CA VAL A 287 -23.48 8.81 -4.52
C VAL A 287 -23.95 8.62 -5.96
N PRO A 288 -24.25 9.69 -6.72
CA PRO A 288 -24.64 9.57 -8.13
C PRO A 288 -23.65 8.72 -8.93
N ILE A 289 -24.17 7.82 -9.75
CA ILE A 289 -23.39 6.77 -10.42
C ILE A 289 -22.20 7.31 -11.23
N LEU A 290 -22.33 8.46 -11.87
CA LEU A 290 -21.24 9.08 -12.63
C LEU A 290 -20.10 9.54 -11.72
N LYS A 291 -20.39 10.13 -10.57
CA LYS A 291 -19.39 10.52 -9.58
C LYS A 291 -18.75 9.28 -8.92
N ALA A 292 -19.56 8.28 -8.59
CA ALA A 292 -19.09 7.02 -8.05
C ALA A 292 -18.15 6.30 -9.03
N LEU A 293 -18.47 6.27 -10.31
CA LEU A 293 -17.67 5.66 -11.36
C LEU A 293 -16.35 6.40 -11.60
N GLN A 294 -16.38 7.73 -11.56
CA GLN A 294 -15.16 8.56 -11.64
C GLN A 294 -14.23 8.27 -10.46
N ALA A 295 -14.74 8.32 -9.24
CA ALA A 295 -13.96 8.04 -8.05
C ALA A 295 -13.42 6.60 -8.04
N ALA A 296 -14.22 5.61 -8.45
CA ALA A 296 -13.76 4.23 -8.59
C ALA A 296 -12.64 4.09 -9.63
N ALA A 297 -12.72 4.79 -10.77
CA ALA A 297 -11.66 4.80 -11.77
C ALA A 297 -10.34 5.38 -11.21
N GLU A 298 -10.41 6.40 -10.37
CA GLU A 298 -9.25 7.02 -9.74
C GLU A 298 -8.53 6.10 -8.74
N THR A 299 -9.23 5.09 -8.17
CA THR A 299 -8.60 4.09 -7.31
C THR A 299 -7.70 3.12 -8.07
N LEU A 300 -7.83 2.99 -9.37
CA LEU A 300 -7.09 2.03 -10.16
C LEU A 300 -5.59 2.39 -10.22
N ASN A 301 -4.74 1.50 -9.72
CA ASN A 301 -3.29 1.68 -9.75
C ASN A 301 -2.72 1.52 -11.16
N ASN A 302 -3.34 0.65 -11.97
CA ASN A 302 -2.94 0.41 -13.36
C ASN A 302 -3.56 1.49 -14.26
N ARG A 303 -2.70 2.30 -14.89
CA ARG A 303 -3.14 3.44 -15.72
C ARG A 303 -3.90 3.03 -16.96
N ALA A 304 -3.61 1.85 -17.52
CA ALA A 304 -4.33 1.35 -18.68
C ALA A 304 -5.77 0.95 -18.34
N LEU A 305 -5.99 0.32 -17.17
CA LEU A 305 -7.33 0.04 -16.66
C LEU A 305 -8.05 1.30 -16.22
N ARG A 306 -7.32 2.27 -15.65
CA ARG A 306 -7.89 3.58 -15.30
C ARG A 306 -8.41 4.31 -16.55
N ALA A 307 -7.65 4.31 -17.64
CA ALA A 307 -8.10 4.89 -18.90
C ALA A 307 -9.37 4.19 -19.41
N ASP A 308 -9.40 2.85 -19.41
CA ASP A 308 -10.59 2.07 -19.79
C ASP A 308 -11.82 2.40 -18.92
N ALA A 309 -11.64 2.61 -17.62
CA ALA A 309 -12.71 2.98 -16.71
C ALA A 309 -13.24 4.41 -16.96
N LEU A 310 -12.34 5.35 -17.25
CA LEU A 310 -12.71 6.72 -17.61
C LEU A 310 -13.42 6.78 -18.99
N ASP A 311 -12.99 5.97 -19.95
CA ASP A 311 -13.72 5.83 -21.21
C ASP A 311 -15.12 5.22 -20.99
N ALA A 312 -15.25 4.20 -20.12
CA ALA A 312 -16.56 3.66 -19.75
C ALA A 312 -17.45 4.73 -19.07
N LEU A 313 -16.88 5.61 -18.24
CA LEU A 313 -17.59 6.75 -17.66
C LEU A 313 -18.17 7.68 -18.72
N VAL A 314 -17.43 7.97 -19.79
CA VAL A 314 -17.93 8.80 -20.90
C VAL A 314 -19.15 8.14 -21.55
N MET A 315 -19.06 6.82 -21.83
CA MET A 315 -20.18 6.07 -22.40
C MET A 315 -21.43 6.06 -21.49
N VAL A 316 -21.24 5.89 -20.19
CA VAL A 316 -22.35 5.93 -19.22
C VAL A 316 -22.94 7.33 -19.13
N ARG A 317 -22.14 8.39 -19.23
CA ARG A 317 -22.61 9.78 -19.30
C ARG A 317 -23.46 10.05 -20.54
N GLU A 318 -23.15 9.39 -21.65
CA GLU A 318 -23.91 9.43 -22.90
C GLU A 318 -25.16 8.54 -22.89
N GLY A 319 -25.46 7.87 -21.77
CA GLY A 319 -26.65 7.06 -21.56
C GLY A 319 -26.48 5.56 -21.78
N ALA A 320 -25.27 5.07 -22.05
CA ALA A 320 -25.05 3.64 -22.17
C ALA A 320 -25.17 2.95 -20.79
N PRO A 321 -25.75 1.72 -20.71
CA PRO A 321 -25.73 0.93 -19.51
C PRO A 321 -24.27 0.64 -19.06
N LEU A 322 -24.00 0.69 -17.75
CA LEU A 322 -22.67 0.44 -17.17
C LEU A 322 -22.10 -0.91 -17.61
N ALA A 323 -22.96 -1.95 -17.60
CA ALA A 323 -22.56 -3.29 -18.04
C ALA A 323 -22.05 -3.30 -19.49
N SER A 324 -22.73 -2.58 -20.38
CA SER A 324 -22.36 -2.49 -21.79
C SER A 324 -21.07 -1.68 -21.99
N ALA A 325 -20.90 -0.59 -21.25
CA ALA A 325 -19.70 0.24 -21.27
C ALA A 325 -18.48 -0.56 -20.79
N LEU A 326 -18.60 -1.31 -19.70
CA LEU A 326 -17.52 -2.16 -19.17
C LEU A 326 -17.23 -3.36 -20.07
N ALA A 327 -18.23 -3.97 -20.72
CA ALA A 327 -18.05 -5.12 -21.62
C ALA A 327 -17.20 -4.80 -22.85
N GLN A 328 -17.21 -3.53 -23.33
CA GLN A 328 -16.40 -3.10 -24.44
C GLN A 328 -14.91 -2.99 -24.06
N LYS A 329 -14.58 -2.93 -22.78
CA LYS A 329 -13.21 -2.80 -22.28
C LYS A 329 -12.62 -4.16 -21.94
N LYS A 330 -11.94 -4.78 -22.93
CA LYS A 330 -11.40 -6.16 -22.85
C LYS A 330 -10.33 -6.38 -21.74
N ARG A 331 -9.82 -5.32 -21.12
CA ARG A 331 -8.85 -5.44 -20.03
C ARG A 331 -9.49 -5.80 -18.70
N PHE A 332 -10.75 -5.46 -18.49
CA PHE A 332 -11.50 -5.90 -17.31
C PHE A 332 -11.88 -7.40 -17.43
N PRO A 333 -11.92 -8.13 -16.29
CA PRO A 333 -12.43 -9.48 -16.27
C PRO A 333 -13.90 -9.54 -16.70
N SER A 334 -14.28 -10.55 -17.47
CA SER A 334 -15.65 -10.70 -18.03
C SER A 334 -16.76 -10.82 -16.96
N LEU A 335 -16.40 -11.27 -15.76
CA LEU A 335 -17.32 -11.32 -14.62
C LEU A 335 -17.82 -9.94 -14.17
N LEU A 336 -17.00 -8.88 -14.30
CA LEU A 336 -17.39 -7.54 -13.86
C LEU A 336 -18.59 -6.99 -14.64
N PRO A 337 -18.60 -6.98 -15.99
CA PRO A 337 -19.78 -6.59 -16.75
C PRO A 337 -21.00 -7.49 -16.49
N MET A 338 -20.79 -8.77 -16.21
CA MET A 338 -21.89 -9.70 -15.88
C MET A 338 -22.60 -9.29 -14.58
N PHE A 339 -21.85 -9.05 -13.50
CA PHE A 339 -22.42 -8.58 -12.24
C PHE A 339 -23.07 -7.20 -12.37
N ALA A 340 -22.45 -6.30 -13.13
CA ALA A 340 -23.03 -4.98 -13.41
C ALA A 340 -24.41 -5.14 -14.11
N ARG A 341 -24.51 -6.02 -15.12
CA ARG A 341 -25.77 -6.29 -15.84
C ARG A 341 -26.85 -6.84 -14.91
N LEU A 342 -26.49 -7.81 -14.06
CA LEU A 342 -27.45 -8.35 -13.09
C LEU A 342 -27.91 -7.27 -12.11
N GLY A 343 -27.00 -6.42 -11.66
CA GLY A 343 -27.31 -5.31 -10.77
C GLY A 343 -28.20 -4.25 -11.41
N GLU A 344 -27.99 -3.92 -12.69
CA GLU A 344 -28.82 -3.01 -13.46
C GLU A 344 -30.23 -3.59 -13.68
N GLN A 345 -30.34 -4.86 -14.03
CA GLN A 345 -31.65 -5.54 -14.25
C GLN A 345 -32.47 -5.69 -12.98
N THR A 346 -31.82 -5.91 -11.83
CA THR A 346 -32.51 -6.12 -10.54
C THR A 346 -32.67 -4.85 -9.71
N GLY A 347 -32.07 -3.71 -10.14
CA GLY A 347 -32.01 -2.48 -9.36
C GLY A 347 -31.08 -2.57 -8.14
N GLN A 348 -30.28 -3.65 -8.02
CA GLN A 348 -29.38 -3.90 -6.89
C GLN A 348 -27.90 -3.80 -7.29
N LEU A 349 -27.57 -2.78 -8.08
CA LEU A 349 -26.22 -2.59 -8.61
C LEU A 349 -25.14 -2.59 -7.50
N PRO A 350 -25.30 -1.88 -6.35
CA PRO A 350 -24.30 -1.90 -5.29
C PRO A 350 -24.03 -3.30 -4.73
N VAL A 351 -25.09 -4.09 -4.50
CA VAL A 351 -24.98 -5.45 -3.94
C VAL A 351 -24.26 -6.38 -4.92
N MET A 352 -24.60 -6.30 -6.21
CA MET A 352 -23.95 -7.13 -7.22
C MET A 352 -22.49 -6.77 -7.44
N LEU A 353 -22.14 -5.49 -7.42
CA LEU A 353 -20.77 -5.02 -7.50
C LEU A 353 -19.93 -5.42 -6.27
N GLN A 354 -20.54 -5.40 -5.06
CA GLN A 354 -19.87 -5.87 -3.85
C GLN A 354 -19.56 -7.37 -3.93
N ARG A 355 -20.51 -8.18 -4.43
CA ARG A 355 -20.25 -9.61 -4.69
C ARG A 355 -19.13 -9.84 -5.71
N ALA A 356 -19.10 -9.04 -6.78
CA ALA A 356 -18.01 -9.08 -7.74
C ALA A 356 -16.67 -8.76 -7.09
N ALA A 357 -16.59 -7.72 -6.27
CA ALA A 357 -15.39 -7.31 -5.54
C ALA A 357 -14.87 -8.44 -4.65
N GLN A 358 -15.75 -9.06 -3.84
CA GLN A 358 -15.40 -10.17 -2.96
C GLN A 358 -14.92 -11.39 -3.76
N GLN A 359 -15.56 -11.71 -4.86
CA GLN A 359 -15.15 -12.83 -5.71
C GLN A 359 -13.77 -12.61 -6.32
N PHE A 360 -13.50 -11.40 -6.85
CA PHE A 360 -12.18 -11.07 -7.36
C PHE A 360 -11.10 -11.07 -6.26
N SER A 361 -11.42 -10.53 -5.10
CA SER A 361 -10.51 -10.51 -3.94
C SER A 361 -10.11 -11.94 -3.52
N THR A 362 -11.10 -12.82 -3.39
CA THR A 362 -10.90 -14.24 -3.06
C THR A 362 -10.07 -14.96 -4.13
N GLU A 363 -10.36 -14.71 -5.41
CA GLU A 363 -9.62 -15.33 -6.53
C GLU A 363 -8.16 -14.84 -6.56
N VAL A 364 -7.91 -13.55 -6.35
CA VAL A 364 -6.56 -12.98 -6.26
C VAL A 364 -5.79 -13.61 -5.09
N GLN A 365 -6.43 -13.69 -3.91
CA GLN A 365 -5.83 -14.34 -2.74
C GLN A 365 -5.47 -15.80 -3.04
N ARG A 366 -6.42 -16.58 -3.56
CA ARG A 366 -6.22 -18.00 -3.88
C ARG A 366 -5.07 -18.20 -4.85
N ARG A 367 -5.03 -17.43 -5.94
CA ARG A 367 -3.95 -17.53 -6.95
C ARG A 367 -2.61 -17.09 -6.40
N SER A 368 -2.56 -16.05 -5.58
CA SER A 368 -1.31 -15.62 -4.97
C SER A 368 -0.75 -16.68 -4.03
N MET A 369 -1.60 -17.33 -3.23
CA MET A 369 -1.18 -18.43 -2.37
C MET A 369 -0.69 -19.63 -3.19
N GLN A 370 -1.39 -19.99 -4.27
CA GLN A 370 -0.96 -21.07 -5.17
C GLN A 370 0.42 -20.79 -5.77
N LEU A 371 0.67 -19.55 -6.22
CA LEU A 371 1.98 -19.17 -6.74
C LEU A 371 3.07 -19.24 -5.66
N ALA A 372 2.78 -18.78 -4.44
CA ALA A 372 3.71 -18.87 -3.32
C ALA A 372 4.05 -20.35 -2.98
N THR A 373 3.04 -21.23 -2.94
CA THR A 373 3.22 -22.66 -2.66
C THR A 373 4.01 -23.37 -3.75
N LEU A 374 3.85 -22.98 -5.04
CA LEU A 374 4.63 -23.57 -6.14
C LEU A 374 6.06 -23.05 -6.18
N LEU A 375 6.29 -21.83 -5.71
CA LEU A 375 7.63 -21.21 -5.70
C LEU A 375 8.57 -21.93 -4.72
N GLU A 376 8.05 -22.44 -3.60
CA GLU A 376 8.83 -23.13 -2.58
C GLU A 376 9.53 -24.40 -3.08
N PRO A 377 8.85 -25.42 -3.66
CA PRO A 377 9.51 -26.58 -4.22
C PRO A 377 10.48 -26.22 -5.36
N LEU A 378 10.13 -25.23 -6.19
CA LEU A 378 10.99 -24.77 -7.26
C LEU A 378 12.31 -24.19 -6.73
N LEU A 379 12.24 -23.38 -5.66
CA LEU A 379 13.42 -22.83 -5.01
C LEU A 379 14.29 -23.92 -4.39
N ILE A 380 13.69 -24.90 -3.71
CA ILE A 380 14.42 -26.02 -3.09
C ILE A 380 15.14 -26.84 -4.15
N VAL A 381 14.44 -27.24 -5.24
CA VAL A 381 15.04 -28.00 -6.33
C VAL A 381 16.16 -27.21 -7.03
N THR A 382 15.92 -25.94 -7.32
CA THR A 382 16.92 -25.08 -7.97
C THR A 382 18.17 -24.92 -7.09
N MET A 383 17.95 -24.68 -5.78
CA MET A 383 19.05 -24.55 -4.82
C MET A 383 19.82 -25.85 -4.68
N GLY A 384 19.12 -26.98 -4.57
CA GLY A 384 19.74 -28.31 -4.51
C GLY A 384 20.58 -28.60 -5.76
N LEU A 385 20.09 -28.24 -6.93
CA LEU A 385 20.82 -28.39 -8.19
C LEU A 385 22.10 -27.52 -8.21
N VAL A 386 21.99 -26.26 -7.80
CA VAL A 386 23.14 -25.34 -7.74
C VAL A 386 24.21 -25.85 -6.77
N VAL A 387 23.79 -26.28 -5.57
CA VAL A 387 24.70 -26.83 -4.56
C VAL A 387 25.36 -28.12 -5.07
N LEU A 388 24.58 -29.00 -5.70
CA LEU A 388 25.12 -30.24 -6.33
C LEU A 388 26.19 -29.93 -7.37
N LEU A 389 25.94 -28.95 -8.25
CA LEU A 389 26.94 -28.54 -9.27
C LEU A 389 28.22 -27.99 -8.63
N ILE A 390 28.09 -27.20 -7.54
CA ILE A 390 29.26 -26.68 -6.81
C ILE A 390 30.04 -27.84 -6.17
N VAL A 391 29.34 -28.77 -5.51
CA VAL A 391 29.97 -29.94 -4.87
C VAL A 391 30.68 -30.79 -5.90
N LEU A 392 30.07 -31.08 -7.03
CA LEU A 392 30.69 -31.85 -8.14
C LEU A 392 31.94 -31.12 -8.69
N ALA A 393 31.86 -29.78 -8.85
CA ALA A 393 33.00 -29.01 -9.35
C ALA A 393 34.20 -29.03 -8.38
N VAL A 394 33.92 -29.20 -7.06
CA VAL A 394 34.94 -29.31 -6.01
C VAL A 394 35.48 -30.77 -5.89
N LEU A 395 34.60 -31.76 -5.96
CA LEU A 395 34.98 -33.16 -5.74
C LEU A 395 35.67 -33.79 -6.97
N GLN A 396 35.28 -33.41 -8.19
CA GLN A 396 35.81 -34.03 -9.42
C GLN A 396 37.34 -33.95 -9.51
N PRO A 397 38.02 -32.81 -9.26
CA PRO A 397 39.47 -32.76 -9.22
C PRO A 397 40.10 -33.66 -8.14
N ILE A 398 39.44 -33.83 -6.99
CA ILE A 398 39.90 -34.66 -5.88
C ILE A 398 39.89 -36.13 -6.26
N ILE A 399 38.81 -36.56 -6.92
CA ILE A 399 38.64 -37.96 -7.40
C ILE A 399 39.68 -38.27 -8.46
N GLU A 400 39.94 -37.39 -9.42
CA GLU A 400 40.95 -37.56 -10.46
C GLU A 400 42.37 -37.67 -9.86
N LEU A 401 42.71 -36.87 -8.84
CA LEU A 401 43.99 -36.99 -8.14
C LEU A 401 44.15 -38.37 -7.46
N ASN A 402 43.12 -38.85 -6.82
CA ASN A 402 43.15 -40.11 -6.05
C ASN A 402 43.25 -41.33 -6.97
N GLN A 403 42.72 -41.24 -8.18
CA GLN A 403 42.86 -42.32 -9.20
C GLN A 403 44.28 -42.47 -9.77
N PHE A 404 45.09 -41.41 -9.70
CA PHE A 404 46.44 -41.38 -10.22
C PHE A 404 47.54 -41.64 -9.17
N MET A 405 47.17 -41.68 -7.89
CA MET A 405 48.07 -42.07 -6.81
C MET A 405 48.04 -43.56 -6.50
N LYS A 406 47.13 -44.30 -7.18
CA LYS A 406 47.14 -45.76 -7.24
C LYS A 406 47.87 -46.26 -8.47
#